data_59111d45ea56dcd57456472f3aadc94b
#
_entry.id   59111d45ea56dcd57456472f3aadc94b
#
_cell.length_a   1.000
_cell.length_b   1.000
_cell.length_c   1.000
_cell.angle_alpha   90.00
_cell.angle_beta   90.00
_cell.angle_gamma   90.00
#
_symmetry.space_group_name_H-M   'P 1'
#
loop_
_entity.id
_entity.type
_entity.pdbx_description
1 polymer ?
#
loop_
_entity_poly.entity_id
_entity_poly.type
_entity_poly.pdbx_seq_one_letter_code
_entity_poly.pdbx_strand_id
1 'polypeptide(L)'
;MKVCLICHFSSREIRSRLRLTKAGKAIHDFAAWNIELIKSLASRDDIKLYVISPHYRMKSLFQKFNIGNVRYFFYKPDLPLLNRGCPKWFNVDYWTRFFWQRKLVQHWVRKINPDIVNLIGAENPHYSSMVLGLKGYPVLVSIQGIYSNPLRFKSVKEVKWRSNIEKMVLATSKYFGVNANFMPGLISKYCKNPIFLWNRFPTKQVESSLFEATKNQDKIYDFVQFSGLTDLKGVPDTIKAAAIVREKYPGIKVRLFGRITDEYLKKIRLLIDSLNMTENVVISSGYETVDEMLLEAAKARFYILPTKIDTIPCTIFEATKIGLPVVSYKTGDIPLLNTGDERVLLCNANDIDALAGNMIRLLAHDGLAEELNNKTKRFIERFFSNEFNVKQFVALYHAVIENYKSGVPVPESLKYERFLDKRITRE
;
A
#
# COMPACT_ATOMS: atom_id res chain seq x y z
N MET A 1 11.40 -22.86 7.88
CA MET A 1 10.01 -22.46 8.26
C MET A 1 9.11 -22.48 7.04
N LYS A 2 7.85 -23.00 7.16
CA LYS A 2 6.83 -22.94 6.10
C LYS A 2 5.93 -21.73 6.31
N VAL A 3 5.96 -20.76 5.43
CA VAL A 3 5.13 -19.56 5.48
C VAL A 3 4.07 -19.62 4.40
N CYS A 4 2.80 -19.39 4.77
CA CYS A 4 1.69 -19.30 3.85
C CYS A 4 1.17 -17.86 3.82
N LEU A 5 1.40 -17.14 2.72
CA LEU A 5 0.83 -15.82 2.49
C LEU A 5 -0.54 -15.93 1.84
N ILE A 6 -1.54 -15.24 2.40
CA ILE A 6 -2.84 -15.03 1.75
C ILE A 6 -2.92 -13.54 1.42
N CYS A 7 -2.84 -13.21 0.14
CA CYS A 7 -2.75 -11.81 -0.32
C CYS A 7 -3.38 -11.65 -1.71
N HIS A 8 -3.56 -10.40 -2.13
CA HIS A 8 -4.04 -10.07 -3.46
C HIS A 8 -3.03 -9.18 -4.19
N PHE A 9 -2.58 -9.63 -5.35
CA PHE A 9 -1.60 -8.92 -6.17
C PHE A 9 -1.68 -9.38 -7.63
N SER A 10 -1.07 -8.63 -8.52
CA SER A 10 -0.86 -9.02 -9.91
C SER A 10 0.47 -8.49 -10.41
N SER A 11 1.22 -9.32 -11.11
CA SER A 11 2.42 -8.92 -11.86
C SER A 11 2.37 -9.51 -13.26
N ARG A 12 3.16 -8.94 -14.19
CA ARG A 12 3.28 -9.44 -15.56
C ARG A 12 3.69 -10.92 -15.59
N GLU A 13 4.64 -11.31 -14.74
CA GLU A 13 5.11 -12.69 -14.61
C GLU A 13 3.99 -13.64 -14.17
N ILE A 14 3.20 -13.28 -13.15
CA ILE A 14 2.06 -14.06 -12.69
C ILE A 14 1.00 -14.18 -13.77
N ARG A 15 0.68 -13.08 -14.46
CA ARG A 15 -0.32 -13.09 -15.54
C ARG A 15 0.09 -13.97 -16.72
N SER A 16 1.38 -14.08 -17.02
CA SER A 16 1.88 -14.97 -18.08
C SER A 16 1.68 -16.46 -17.76
N ARG A 17 1.64 -16.83 -16.47
CA ARG A 17 1.42 -18.22 -16.01
C ARG A 17 -0.05 -18.59 -15.83
N LEU A 18 -0.91 -17.59 -15.61
CA LEU A 18 -2.34 -17.81 -15.40
C LEU A 18 -3.12 -17.94 -16.72
N ARG A 19 -4.09 -18.85 -16.74
CA ARG A 19 -5.07 -18.97 -17.84
C ARG A 19 -6.11 -17.85 -17.69
N LEU A 20 -5.86 -16.70 -18.30
CA LEU A 20 -6.68 -15.50 -18.17
C LEU A 20 -7.55 -15.26 -19.41
N THR A 21 -8.64 -14.51 -19.22
CA THR A 21 -9.41 -13.87 -20.30
C THR A 21 -8.57 -12.75 -20.95
N LYS A 22 -8.98 -12.26 -22.15
CA LYS A 22 -8.30 -11.11 -22.80
C LYS A 22 -8.21 -9.91 -21.85
N ALA A 23 -9.33 -9.54 -21.21
CA ALA A 23 -9.37 -8.46 -20.22
C ALA A 23 -8.50 -8.75 -18.99
N GLY A 24 -8.25 -10.01 -18.64
CA GLY A 24 -7.36 -10.39 -17.53
C GLY A 24 -5.89 -10.20 -17.86
N LYS A 25 -5.50 -10.35 -19.11
CA LYS A 25 -4.13 -10.12 -19.58
C LYS A 25 -3.78 -8.63 -19.61
N ALA A 26 -4.78 -7.77 -19.81
CA ALA A 26 -4.64 -6.31 -19.86
C ALA A 26 -4.67 -5.62 -18.47
N ILE A 27 -4.75 -6.39 -17.38
CA ILE A 27 -4.67 -5.82 -16.03
C ILE A 27 -3.24 -5.34 -15.76
N HIS A 28 -3.11 -4.13 -15.23
CA HIS A 28 -1.82 -3.60 -14.78
C HIS A 28 -1.30 -4.29 -13.51
N ASP A 29 -0.02 -4.14 -13.23
CA ASP A 29 0.56 -4.56 -11.98
C ASP A 29 -0.07 -3.78 -10.82
N PHE A 30 -0.33 -4.46 -9.72
CA PHE A 30 -0.84 -3.83 -8.50
C PHE A 30 -0.33 -4.56 -7.26
N ALA A 31 -0.36 -3.87 -6.11
CA ALA A 31 0.17 -4.31 -4.83
C ALA A 31 1.65 -4.70 -4.93
N ALA A 32 2.46 -3.78 -5.47
CA ALA A 32 3.91 -3.96 -5.64
C ALA A 32 4.62 -4.36 -4.34
N TRP A 33 4.15 -3.87 -3.19
CA TRP A 33 4.66 -4.26 -1.87
C TRP A 33 4.50 -5.77 -1.58
N ASN A 34 3.42 -6.41 -2.05
CA ASN A 34 3.24 -7.86 -1.91
C ASN A 34 4.22 -8.61 -2.81
N ILE A 35 4.46 -8.10 -4.01
CA ILE A 35 5.44 -8.68 -4.95
C ILE A 35 6.83 -8.62 -4.33
N GLU A 36 7.22 -7.48 -3.78
CA GLU A 36 8.53 -7.30 -3.17
C GLU A 36 8.70 -8.15 -1.89
N LEU A 37 7.65 -8.28 -1.07
CA LEU A 37 7.67 -9.17 0.09
C LEU A 37 7.84 -10.64 -0.34
N ILE A 38 7.10 -11.08 -1.37
CA ILE A 38 7.22 -12.45 -1.89
C ILE A 38 8.63 -12.69 -2.42
N LYS A 39 9.19 -11.79 -3.22
CA LYS A 39 10.56 -11.91 -3.73
C LYS A 39 11.59 -11.97 -2.61
N SER A 40 11.48 -11.09 -1.65
CA SER A 40 12.42 -11.02 -0.52
C SER A 40 12.33 -12.20 0.43
N LEU A 41 11.15 -12.79 0.63
CA LEU A 41 11.03 -14.04 1.40
C LEU A 41 11.47 -15.25 0.58
N ALA A 42 11.29 -15.24 -0.73
CA ALA A 42 11.69 -16.31 -1.63
C ALA A 42 13.22 -16.43 -1.79
N SER A 43 13.97 -15.34 -1.60
CA SER A 43 15.43 -15.35 -1.65
C SER A 43 16.09 -15.99 -0.41
N ARG A 44 15.29 -16.41 0.59
CA ARG A 44 15.78 -17.00 1.84
C ARG A 44 15.69 -18.51 1.81
N ASP A 45 16.79 -19.19 2.12
CA ASP A 45 16.86 -20.65 2.15
C ASP A 45 16.15 -21.28 3.35
N ASP A 46 15.98 -20.51 4.44
CA ASP A 46 15.29 -20.94 5.67
C ASP A 46 13.76 -20.87 5.58
N ILE A 47 13.20 -20.37 4.45
CA ILE A 47 11.75 -20.20 4.24
C ILE A 47 11.27 -21.03 3.04
N LYS A 48 10.27 -21.91 3.27
CA LYS A 48 9.45 -22.50 2.20
C LYS A 48 8.18 -21.65 2.04
N LEU A 49 8.08 -20.94 0.92
CA LEU A 49 7.05 -19.96 0.70
C LEU A 49 5.89 -20.52 -0.14
N TYR A 50 4.68 -20.34 0.36
CA TYR A 50 3.42 -20.67 -0.29
C TYR A 50 2.59 -19.40 -0.40
N VAL A 51 2.03 -19.12 -1.57
CA VAL A 51 1.25 -17.92 -1.82
C VAL A 51 -0.14 -18.32 -2.33
N ILE A 52 -1.17 -17.92 -1.61
CA ILE A 52 -2.57 -18.13 -1.98
C ILE A 52 -3.17 -16.78 -2.36
N SER A 53 -3.69 -16.65 -3.57
CA SER A 53 -4.20 -15.37 -4.07
C SER A 53 -5.44 -15.56 -4.94
N PRO A 54 -6.43 -14.65 -4.84
CA PRO A 54 -7.53 -14.60 -5.79
C PRO A 54 -7.12 -13.96 -7.11
N HIS A 55 -7.80 -14.35 -8.21
CA HIS A 55 -7.70 -13.61 -9.46
C HIS A 55 -9.03 -13.68 -10.24
N TYR A 56 -9.72 -12.54 -10.39
CA TYR A 56 -11.09 -12.47 -10.96
C TYR A 56 -11.20 -12.91 -12.43
N ARG A 57 -10.17 -12.72 -13.21
CA ARG A 57 -10.20 -12.94 -14.66
C ARG A 57 -9.66 -14.31 -15.09
N MET A 58 -9.55 -15.25 -14.16
CA MET A 58 -9.19 -16.64 -14.49
C MET A 58 -10.30 -17.34 -15.29
N LYS A 59 -9.90 -18.15 -16.27
CA LYS A 59 -10.81 -19.06 -16.97
C LYS A 59 -11.15 -20.30 -16.15
N SER A 60 -10.20 -20.78 -15.32
CA SER A 60 -10.36 -21.92 -14.42
C SER A 60 -10.76 -21.47 -13.00
N LEU A 61 -11.42 -22.35 -12.25
CA LEU A 61 -11.79 -22.09 -10.86
C LEU A 61 -10.55 -21.95 -9.95
N PHE A 62 -9.50 -22.72 -10.24
CA PHE A 62 -8.23 -22.62 -9.56
C PHE A 62 -7.07 -23.03 -10.48
N GLN A 63 -5.87 -22.60 -10.12
CA GLN A 63 -4.63 -22.98 -10.79
C GLN A 63 -3.47 -23.00 -9.79
N LYS A 64 -2.52 -23.94 -9.96
CA LYS A 64 -1.33 -24.07 -9.12
C LYS A 64 -0.11 -24.16 -10.01
N PHE A 65 0.97 -23.52 -9.62
CA PHE A 65 2.27 -23.57 -10.29
C PHE A 65 3.38 -23.13 -9.36
N ASN A 66 4.62 -23.38 -9.76
CA ASN A 66 5.80 -22.92 -9.06
C ASN A 66 6.52 -21.86 -9.90
N ILE A 67 7.11 -20.88 -9.23
CA ILE A 67 8.10 -19.96 -9.78
C ILE A 67 9.27 -19.96 -8.80
N GLY A 68 10.42 -20.45 -9.24
CA GLY A 68 11.54 -20.70 -8.34
C GLY A 68 11.14 -21.62 -7.17
N ASN A 69 11.47 -21.22 -5.96
CA ASN A 69 11.14 -21.93 -4.72
C ASN A 69 9.75 -21.58 -4.14
N VAL A 70 8.97 -20.71 -4.80
CA VAL A 70 7.64 -20.30 -4.36
C VAL A 70 6.56 -21.14 -5.01
N ARG A 71 5.64 -21.67 -4.21
CA ARG A 71 4.46 -22.39 -4.69
C ARG A 71 3.22 -21.53 -4.63
N TYR A 72 2.63 -21.26 -5.79
CA TYR A 72 1.45 -20.42 -5.96
C TYR A 72 0.17 -21.22 -6.09
N PHE A 73 -0.89 -20.74 -5.44
CA PHE A 73 -2.25 -21.26 -5.48
C PHE A 73 -3.18 -20.10 -5.81
N PHE A 74 -3.73 -20.09 -7.00
CA PHE A 74 -4.69 -19.08 -7.43
C PHE A 74 -6.09 -19.67 -7.48
N TYR A 75 -7.08 -18.90 -7.08
CA TYR A 75 -8.50 -19.26 -7.19
C TYR A 75 -9.31 -18.09 -7.72
N LYS A 76 -10.46 -18.45 -8.34
CA LYS A 76 -11.43 -17.49 -8.80
C LYS A 76 -12.32 -17.09 -7.63
N PRO A 77 -12.35 -15.79 -7.23
CA PRO A 77 -13.09 -15.36 -6.05
C PRO A 77 -14.60 -15.33 -6.24
N ASP A 78 -15.08 -15.18 -7.49
CA ASP A 78 -16.49 -15.22 -7.86
C ASP A 78 -16.84 -16.57 -8.50
N LEU A 79 -17.90 -17.22 -8.01
CA LEU A 79 -18.42 -18.45 -8.61
C LEU A 79 -19.42 -18.10 -9.71
N PRO A 80 -19.06 -18.33 -10.99
CA PRO A 80 -19.85 -17.81 -12.12
C PRO A 80 -21.28 -18.34 -12.18
N LEU A 81 -21.54 -19.51 -11.62
CA LEU A 81 -22.86 -20.17 -11.66
C LEU A 81 -23.79 -19.65 -10.54
N LEU A 82 -23.25 -19.29 -9.38
CA LEU A 82 -24.05 -18.86 -8.23
C LEU A 82 -24.56 -17.42 -8.34
N ASN A 83 -23.87 -16.58 -9.11
CA ASN A 83 -24.26 -15.17 -9.31
C ASN A 83 -25.03 -14.96 -10.63
N ARG A 84 -25.20 -15.98 -11.48
CA ARG A 84 -26.03 -15.92 -12.69
C ARG A 84 -27.51 -15.91 -12.28
N GLY A 85 -28.23 -14.89 -12.71
CA GLY A 85 -29.66 -14.74 -12.41
C GLY A 85 -29.97 -14.06 -11.08
N CYS A 86 -28.98 -13.76 -10.24
CA CYS A 86 -29.19 -12.95 -9.05
C CYS A 86 -29.28 -11.45 -9.39
N PRO A 87 -30.18 -10.69 -8.76
CA PRO A 87 -30.18 -9.24 -8.87
C PRO A 87 -28.83 -8.65 -8.52
N LYS A 88 -28.41 -7.55 -9.17
CA LYS A 88 -27.10 -6.88 -8.90
C LYS A 88 -26.89 -6.49 -7.44
N TRP A 89 -27.96 -6.36 -6.66
CA TRP A 89 -27.93 -6.05 -5.25
C TRP A 89 -27.72 -7.29 -4.34
N PHE A 90 -27.85 -8.51 -4.87
CA PHE A 90 -27.68 -9.76 -4.13
C PHE A 90 -26.45 -10.51 -4.68
N ASN A 91 -25.40 -10.58 -3.87
CA ASN A 91 -24.19 -11.31 -4.20
C ASN A 91 -24.07 -12.52 -3.25
N VAL A 92 -24.21 -13.72 -3.80
CA VAL A 92 -24.18 -14.98 -3.04
C VAL A 92 -22.84 -15.18 -2.33
N ASP A 93 -21.74 -14.78 -2.93
CA ASP A 93 -20.41 -14.90 -2.32
C ASP A 93 -20.32 -14.07 -1.04
N TYR A 94 -20.84 -12.84 -1.02
CA TYR A 94 -20.90 -12.01 0.17
C TYR A 94 -21.86 -12.59 1.23
N TRP A 95 -23.05 -13.05 0.82
CA TRP A 95 -24.03 -13.63 1.73
C TRP A 95 -23.52 -14.89 2.40
N THR A 96 -22.87 -15.79 1.64
CA THR A 96 -22.25 -17.02 2.15
C THR A 96 -20.87 -16.76 2.79
N ARG A 97 -20.41 -15.49 2.81
CA ARG A 97 -19.08 -15.11 3.29
C ARG A 97 -17.99 -15.91 2.58
N PHE A 98 -18.10 -16.07 1.26
CA PHE A 98 -17.17 -16.82 0.44
C PHE A 98 -16.97 -18.28 0.90
N PHE A 99 -18.03 -18.95 1.27
CA PHE A 99 -18.00 -20.28 1.87
C PHE A 99 -17.19 -21.29 1.06
N TRP A 100 -17.41 -21.39 -0.24
CA TRP A 100 -16.72 -22.35 -1.12
C TRP A 100 -15.24 -22.03 -1.25
N GLN A 101 -14.91 -20.80 -1.46
CA GLN A 101 -13.53 -20.33 -1.56
C GLN A 101 -12.78 -20.54 -0.24
N ARG A 102 -13.43 -20.28 0.90
CA ARG A 102 -12.86 -20.58 2.21
C ARG A 102 -12.58 -22.07 2.39
N LYS A 103 -13.51 -22.95 2.02
CA LYS A 103 -13.31 -24.41 2.11
C LYS A 103 -12.12 -24.86 1.24
N LEU A 104 -12.01 -24.33 0.00
CA LEU A 104 -10.90 -24.61 -0.89
C LEU A 104 -9.55 -24.14 -0.29
N VAL A 105 -9.49 -22.89 0.18
CA VAL A 105 -8.26 -22.33 0.77
C VAL A 105 -7.89 -23.07 2.06
N GLN A 106 -8.84 -23.37 2.92
CA GLN A 106 -8.61 -24.15 4.14
C GLN A 106 -8.11 -25.57 3.85
N HIS A 107 -8.63 -26.21 2.78
CA HIS A 107 -8.10 -27.48 2.30
C HIS A 107 -6.64 -27.36 1.89
N TRP A 108 -6.27 -26.29 1.15
CA TRP A 108 -4.88 -26.07 0.76
C TRP A 108 -3.97 -25.79 1.96
N VAL A 109 -4.40 -24.95 2.88
CA VAL A 109 -3.63 -24.65 4.11
C VAL A 109 -3.38 -25.94 4.90
N ARG A 110 -4.40 -26.80 5.07
CA ARG A 110 -4.21 -28.11 5.74
C ARG A 110 -3.23 -29.00 5.01
N LYS A 111 -3.26 -29.04 3.66
CA LYS A 111 -2.34 -29.84 2.85
C LYS A 111 -0.91 -29.30 2.88
N ILE A 112 -0.72 -27.98 2.93
CA ILE A 112 0.58 -27.31 3.07
C ILE A 112 1.12 -27.54 4.49
N ASN A 113 0.23 -27.50 5.48
CA ASN A 113 0.55 -27.55 6.91
C ASN A 113 1.65 -26.51 7.26
N PRO A 114 1.37 -25.20 7.10
CA PRO A 114 2.35 -24.16 7.33
C PRO A 114 2.59 -23.93 8.82
N ASP A 115 3.78 -23.44 9.18
CA ASP A 115 4.10 -23.02 10.53
C ASP A 115 3.35 -21.72 10.90
N ILE A 116 3.08 -20.85 9.90
CA ILE A 116 2.33 -19.60 10.04
C ILE A 116 1.54 -19.29 8.78
N VAL A 117 0.36 -18.69 8.98
CA VAL A 117 -0.42 -18.05 7.91
C VAL A 117 -0.34 -16.54 8.10
N ASN A 118 0.17 -15.82 7.09
CA ASN A 118 0.12 -14.36 7.09
C ASN A 118 -0.94 -13.89 6.08
N LEU A 119 -2.02 -13.35 6.61
CA LEU A 119 -3.02 -12.63 5.83
C LEU A 119 -2.54 -11.20 5.62
N ILE A 120 -2.40 -10.78 4.38
CA ILE A 120 -1.97 -9.42 4.03
C ILE A 120 -3.16 -8.60 3.57
N GLY A 121 -3.61 -7.71 4.46
CA GLY A 121 -4.81 -6.89 4.31
C GLY A 121 -6.09 -7.58 4.81
N ALA A 122 -6.90 -6.84 5.56
CA ALA A 122 -8.21 -7.30 6.04
C ALA A 122 -9.37 -6.71 5.22
N GLU A 123 -9.09 -5.69 4.41
CA GLU A 123 -10.05 -4.79 3.76
C GLU A 123 -10.81 -5.39 2.56
N ASN A 124 -10.35 -6.49 1.98
CA ASN A 124 -10.98 -7.09 0.80
C ASN A 124 -11.50 -8.50 1.10
N PRO A 125 -12.83 -8.68 1.19
CA PRO A 125 -13.46 -9.91 1.62
C PRO A 125 -13.10 -11.16 0.81
N HIS A 126 -12.85 -11.00 -0.47
CA HIS A 126 -12.54 -12.10 -1.38
C HIS A 126 -11.21 -12.81 -1.12
N TYR A 127 -10.35 -12.27 -0.25
CA TYR A 127 -9.18 -12.98 0.26
C TYR A 127 -9.11 -12.94 1.79
N SER A 128 -9.54 -11.86 2.43
CA SER A 128 -9.45 -11.75 3.88
C SER A 128 -10.39 -12.71 4.61
N SER A 129 -11.56 -13.01 4.03
CA SER A 129 -12.48 -14.00 4.60
C SER A 129 -11.91 -15.41 4.67
N MET A 130 -10.82 -15.72 3.95
CA MET A 130 -10.24 -17.07 3.88
C MET A 130 -9.72 -17.57 5.22
N VAL A 131 -9.35 -16.68 6.14
CA VAL A 131 -8.90 -17.04 7.50
C VAL A 131 -10.06 -17.28 8.47
N LEU A 132 -11.29 -16.89 8.13
CA LEU A 132 -12.45 -17.11 8.98
C LEU A 132 -12.72 -18.62 9.16
N GLY A 133 -12.62 -19.06 10.41
CA GLY A 133 -12.79 -20.48 10.77
C GLY A 133 -11.57 -21.36 10.47
N LEU A 134 -10.42 -20.78 10.14
CA LEU A 134 -9.15 -21.49 10.09
C LEU A 134 -8.69 -21.75 11.53
N LYS A 135 -8.63 -23.02 11.93
CA LYS A 135 -8.23 -23.45 13.28
C LYS A 135 -6.91 -24.24 13.21
N GLY A 136 -6.13 -24.19 14.28
CA GLY A 136 -4.91 -24.97 14.45
C GLY A 136 -3.66 -24.34 13.83
N TYR A 137 -3.75 -23.08 13.36
CA TYR A 137 -2.60 -22.34 12.77
C TYR A 137 -2.51 -20.94 13.40
N PRO A 138 -1.31 -20.44 13.69
CA PRO A 138 -1.11 -19.05 14.02
C PRO A 138 -1.39 -18.19 12.78
N VAL A 139 -2.24 -17.18 12.94
CA VAL A 139 -2.58 -16.24 11.86
C VAL A 139 -2.10 -14.85 12.25
N LEU A 140 -1.15 -14.31 11.47
CA LEU A 140 -0.76 -12.91 11.53
C LEU A 140 -1.57 -12.14 10.48
N VAL A 141 -2.30 -11.09 10.89
CA VAL A 141 -3.00 -10.19 9.98
C VAL A 141 -2.16 -8.93 9.80
N SER A 142 -1.47 -8.83 8.68
CA SER A 142 -0.66 -7.65 8.32
C SER A 142 -1.56 -6.60 7.69
N ILE A 143 -1.91 -5.58 8.45
CA ILE A 143 -2.87 -4.56 8.04
C ILE A 143 -2.23 -3.61 7.02
N GLN A 144 -2.90 -3.39 5.90
CA GLN A 144 -2.52 -2.40 4.88
C GLN A 144 -3.41 -1.17 4.94
N GLY A 145 -4.66 -1.38 5.25
CA GLY A 145 -5.67 -0.36 5.43
C GLY A 145 -6.85 -0.92 6.18
N ILE A 146 -7.67 -0.06 6.76
CA ILE A 146 -8.89 -0.43 7.46
C ILE A 146 -10.07 0.17 6.70
N TYR A 147 -10.91 -0.69 6.15
CA TYR A 147 -12.07 -0.30 5.36
C TYR A 147 -13.18 0.31 6.22
N SER A 148 -13.32 -0.18 7.45
CA SER A 148 -14.25 0.34 8.44
C SER A 148 -13.83 1.67 9.07
N ASN A 149 -12.70 2.28 8.64
CA ASN A 149 -12.31 3.61 9.07
C ASN A 149 -13.35 4.65 8.57
N PRO A 150 -14.01 5.40 9.47
CA PRO A 150 -15.05 6.37 9.10
C PRO A 150 -14.59 7.44 8.10
N LEU A 151 -13.31 7.78 8.12
CA LEU A 151 -12.73 8.78 7.22
C LEU A 151 -12.63 8.29 5.76
N ARG A 152 -12.69 6.98 5.53
CA ARG A 152 -12.45 6.39 4.23
C ARG A 152 -13.69 6.34 3.33
N PHE A 153 -14.88 6.24 3.90
CA PHE A 153 -16.11 5.99 3.13
C PHE A 153 -17.33 6.69 3.70
N LYS A 154 -17.94 7.52 2.86
CA LYS A 154 -19.32 7.99 3.02
C LYS A 154 -20.22 7.11 2.13
N SER A 155 -21.04 6.27 2.75
CA SER A 155 -22.23 5.60 2.23
C SER A 155 -22.21 4.91 0.84
N VAL A 156 -21.93 3.60 0.79
CA VAL A 156 -22.42 2.69 -0.27
C VAL A 156 -22.74 1.32 0.35
N LYS A 157 -23.79 0.62 -0.11
CA LYS A 157 -24.18 -0.74 0.39
C LYS A 157 -23.00 -1.75 0.33
N GLU A 158 -22.17 -1.69 -0.70
CA GLU A 158 -20.99 -2.55 -0.86
C GLU A 158 -19.97 -2.34 0.27
N VAL A 159 -19.81 -1.09 0.73
CA VAL A 159 -18.96 -0.72 1.87
C VAL A 159 -19.40 -1.45 3.15
N LYS A 160 -20.70 -1.54 3.40
CA LYS A 160 -21.26 -2.21 4.59
C LYS A 160 -20.88 -3.71 4.62
N TRP A 161 -20.94 -4.41 3.49
CA TRP A 161 -20.60 -5.82 3.40
C TRP A 161 -19.11 -6.08 3.60
N ARG A 162 -18.26 -5.27 2.95
CA ARG A 162 -16.81 -5.33 3.12
C ARG A 162 -16.42 -5.06 4.56
N SER A 163 -16.95 -3.99 5.15
CA SER A 163 -16.71 -3.62 6.53
C SER A 163 -17.14 -4.73 7.52
N ASN A 164 -18.27 -5.42 7.27
CA ASN A 164 -18.72 -6.49 8.14
C ASN A 164 -17.75 -7.69 8.13
N ILE A 165 -17.24 -8.09 6.96
CA ILE A 165 -16.29 -9.21 6.88
C ILE A 165 -14.94 -8.79 7.49
N GLU A 166 -14.48 -7.57 7.25
CA GLU A 166 -13.29 -7.04 7.90
C GLU A 166 -13.41 -7.08 9.43
N LYS A 167 -14.52 -6.57 9.99
CA LYS A 167 -14.80 -6.63 11.44
C LYS A 167 -14.76 -8.06 11.98
N MET A 168 -15.29 -9.03 11.23
CA MET A 168 -15.22 -10.43 11.62
C MET A 168 -13.78 -10.96 11.62
N VAL A 169 -12.97 -10.62 10.62
CA VAL A 169 -11.56 -10.99 10.57
C VAL A 169 -10.82 -10.38 11.76
N LEU A 170 -11.04 -9.09 12.03
CA LEU A 170 -10.43 -8.41 13.18
C LEU A 170 -10.85 -9.05 14.51
N ALA A 171 -12.15 -9.34 14.68
CA ALA A 171 -12.69 -9.94 15.91
C ALA A 171 -12.17 -11.37 16.18
N THR A 172 -11.83 -12.12 15.15
CA THR A 172 -11.40 -13.53 15.28
C THR A 172 -9.89 -13.72 15.24
N SER A 173 -9.13 -12.64 15.02
CA SER A 173 -7.66 -12.66 14.97
C SER A 173 -7.06 -12.18 16.29
N LYS A 174 -5.82 -12.54 16.56
CA LYS A 174 -5.07 -12.14 17.78
C LYS A 174 -3.84 -11.31 17.44
N TYR A 175 -3.12 -11.65 16.38
CA TYR A 175 -1.86 -11.02 16.01
C TYR A 175 -2.06 -10.09 14.83
N PHE A 176 -1.69 -8.82 15.01
CA PHE A 176 -1.86 -7.77 14.00
C PHE A 176 -0.53 -7.09 13.72
N GLY A 177 -0.08 -7.21 12.47
CA GLY A 177 1.00 -6.37 11.96
C GLY A 177 0.44 -5.00 11.58
N VAL A 178 0.88 -3.95 12.24
CA VAL A 178 0.41 -2.57 12.04
C VAL A 178 1.57 -1.64 11.73
N ASN A 179 1.28 -0.58 10.98
CA ASN A 179 2.28 0.38 10.51
C ASN A 179 1.76 1.83 10.51
N ALA A 180 0.72 2.11 11.31
CA ALA A 180 0.20 3.45 11.54
C ALA A 180 -0.47 3.57 12.91
N ASN A 181 -0.31 4.74 13.54
CA ASN A 181 -0.74 5.04 14.89
C ASN A 181 -2.26 4.92 15.13
N PHE A 182 -3.07 5.13 14.09
CA PHE A 182 -4.53 5.00 14.19
C PHE A 182 -5.03 3.56 14.14
N MET A 183 -4.24 2.61 13.67
CA MET A 183 -4.67 1.22 13.46
C MET A 183 -5.00 0.49 14.77
N PRO A 184 -4.15 0.53 15.82
CA PRO A 184 -4.45 -0.13 17.09
C PRO A 184 -5.81 0.27 17.67
N GLY A 185 -6.10 1.58 17.71
CA GLY A 185 -7.38 2.08 18.24
C GLY A 185 -8.62 1.64 17.44
N LEU A 186 -8.48 1.48 16.11
CA LEU A 186 -9.57 0.96 15.27
C LEU A 186 -9.78 -0.55 15.46
N ILE A 187 -8.70 -1.33 15.55
CA ILE A 187 -8.74 -2.79 15.70
C ILE A 187 -9.29 -3.18 17.07
N SER A 188 -8.87 -2.48 18.13
CA SER A 188 -9.33 -2.73 19.51
C SER A 188 -10.84 -2.57 19.71
N LYS A 189 -11.52 -1.87 18.79
CA LYS A 189 -13.01 -1.81 18.80
C LYS A 189 -13.66 -3.17 18.51
N TYR A 190 -12.93 -4.09 17.87
CA TYR A 190 -13.49 -5.39 17.43
C TYR A 190 -12.77 -6.57 18.06
N CYS A 191 -11.50 -6.45 18.43
CA CYS A 191 -10.70 -7.50 19.07
C CYS A 191 -10.48 -7.18 20.56
N LYS A 192 -10.78 -8.15 21.45
CA LYS A 192 -10.66 -7.93 22.90
C LYS A 192 -9.20 -7.92 23.41
N ASN A 193 -8.35 -8.79 22.86
CA ASN A 193 -6.96 -8.98 23.31
C ASN A 193 -6.00 -9.01 22.11
N PRO A 194 -5.87 -7.92 21.35
CA PRO A 194 -4.98 -7.87 20.21
C PRO A 194 -3.52 -7.76 20.65
N ILE A 195 -2.62 -8.40 19.90
CA ILE A 195 -1.18 -8.18 20.00
C ILE A 195 -0.77 -7.41 18.76
N PHE A 196 -0.39 -6.15 18.96
CA PHE A 196 0.06 -5.26 17.90
C PHE A 196 1.57 -5.39 17.71
N LEU A 197 1.96 -5.67 16.48
CA LEU A 197 3.33 -5.91 16.05
C LEU A 197 3.68 -4.89 14.98
N TRP A 198 4.86 -4.29 15.07
CA TRP A 198 5.28 -3.38 14.03
C TRP A 198 5.72 -4.14 12.80
N ASN A 199 5.07 -3.89 11.65
CA ASN A 199 5.55 -4.39 10.38
C ASN A 199 5.40 -3.33 9.29
N ARG A 200 6.35 -3.33 8.37
CA ARG A 200 6.28 -2.50 7.18
C ARG A 200 6.67 -3.32 5.97
N PHE A 201 5.91 -3.14 4.90
CA PHE A 201 6.18 -3.85 3.66
C PHE A 201 7.42 -3.29 2.96
N PRO A 202 8.22 -4.16 2.32
CA PRO A 202 9.28 -3.70 1.45
C PRO A 202 8.70 -2.93 0.27
N THR A 203 9.44 -1.94 -0.21
CA THR A 203 9.10 -1.15 -1.39
C THR A 203 9.90 -1.64 -2.59
N LYS A 204 9.42 -1.40 -3.81
CA LYS A 204 10.18 -1.73 -5.01
C LYS A 204 11.58 -1.13 -4.92
N GLN A 205 12.58 -1.96 -5.17
CA GLN A 205 13.95 -1.47 -5.33
C GLN A 205 14.08 -0.84 -6.72
N VAL A 206 14.73 0.30 -6.78
CA VAL A 206 15.12 0.95 -8.03
C VAL A 206 16.45 0.34 -8.44
N GLU A 207 16.48 -0.34 -9.58
CA GLU A 207 17.71 -0.91 -10.12
C GLU A 207 18.69 0.20 -10.52
N SER A 208 19.99 -0.10 -10.48
CA SER A 208 21.02 0.91 -10.79
C SER A 208 20.84 1.54 -12.17
N SER A 209 20.48 0.75 -13.17
CA SER A 209 20.19 1.23 -14.53
C SER A 209 19.02 2.21 -14.58
N LEU A 210 17.93 1.90 -13.86
CA LEU A 210 16.76 2.78 -13.75
C LEU A 210 17.11 4.05 -12.96
N PHE A 211 17.89 3.91 -11.88
CA PHE A 211 18.33 5.06 -11.10
C PHE A 211 19.17 6.04 -11.93
N GLU A 212 20.13 5.55 -12.72
CA GLU A 212 20.90 6.41 -13.63
C GLU A 212 20.01 7.04 -14.72
N ALA A 213 19.05 6.28 -15.27
CA ALA A 213 18.09 6.83 -16.22
C ALA A 213 17.21 7.93 -15.61
N THR A 214 16.86 7.85 -14.32
CA THR A 214 16.07 8.91 -13.64
C THR A 214 16.90 10.17 -13.39
N LYS A 215 18.20 10.07 -13.14
CA LYS A 215 19.09 11.22 -12.97
C LYS A 215 19.25 12.05 -14.26
N ASN A 216 19.21 11.38 -15.39
CA ASN A 216 19.43 11.99 -16.70
C ASN A 216 18.16 12.56 -17.34
N GLN A 217 17.04 12.63 -16.60
CA GLN A 217 15.80 13.24 -17.08
C GLN A 217 15.86 14.77 -17.00
N ASP A 218 15.50 15.43 -18.09
CA ASP A 218 15.29 16.88 -18.09
C ASP A 218 14.16 17.27 -17.15
N LYS A 219 14.36 18.32 -16.35
CA LYS A 219 13.38 18.83 -15.38
C LYS A 219 12.41 19.76 -16.08
N ILE A 220 11.28 19.21 -16.55
CA ILE A 220 10.22 19.95 -17.26
C ILE A 220 9.02 20.29 -16.36
N TYR A 221 8.96 19.70 -15.17
CA TYR A 221 7.95 19.99 -14.15
C TYR A 221 8.60 20.45 -12.85
N ASP A 222 7.95 21.37 -12.12
CA ASP A 222 8.38 21.71 -10.77
C ASP A 222 7.92 20.66 -9.78
N PHE A 223 6.63 20.33 -9.80
CA PHE A 223 6.05 19.36 -8.88
C PHE A 223 5.42 18.18 -9.61
N VAL A 224 5.55 17.00 -9.01
CA VAL A 224 4.83 15.81 -9.45
C VAL A 224 4.05 15.19 -8.29
N GLN A 225 2.82 14.73 -8.59
CA GLN A 225 2.06 13.83 -7.74
C GLN A 225 1.76 12.55 -8.51
N PHE A 226 2.32 11.43 -8.06
CA PHE A 226 2.00 10.12 -8.60
C PHE A 226 1.40 9.24 -7.49
N SER A 227 0.13 8.86 -7.70
CA SER A 227 -0.65 8.03 -6.77
C SER A 227 -1.95 7.61 -7.43
N GLY A 228 -2.83 6.88 -6.73
CA GLY A 228 -4.23 6.83 -7.15
C GLY A 228 -4.84 8.23 -7.01
N LEU A 229 -5.25 8.85 -8.12
CA LEU A 229 -5.76 10.22 -8.11
C LEU A 229 -7.18 10.26 -7.53
N THR A 230 -7.31 10.83 -6.33
CA THR A 230 -8.58 10.94 -5.58
C THR A 230 -8.56 12.18 -4.67
N ASP A 231 -9.75 12.58 -4.17
CA ASP A 231 -9.88 13.64 -3.16
C ASP A 231 -9.08 13.29 -1.87
N LEU A 232 -9.05 12.00 -1.49
CA LEU A 232 -8.32 11.54 -0.31
C LEU A 232 -6.80 11.61 -0.47
N LYS A 233 -6.31 11.58 -1.70
CA LYS A 233 -4.88 11.79 -2.01
C LYS A 233 -4.54 13.27 -2.21
N GLY A 234 -5.52 14.17 -1.99
CA GLY A 234 -5.32 15.61 -1.99
C GLY A 234 -5.10 16.21 -3.37
N VAL A 235 -5.57 15.56 -4.44
CA VAL A 235 -5.43 16.10 -5.81
C VAL A 235 -6.01 17.54 -5.93
N PRO A 236 -7.20 17.85 -5.41
CA PRO A 236 -7.72 19.22 -5.46
C PRO A 236 -6.86 20.21 -4.66
N ASP A 237 -6.26 19.74 -3.55
CA ASP A 237 -5.44 20.61 -2.69
C ASP A 237 -4.11 20.94 -3.38
N THR A 238 -3.51 19.96 -4.10
CA THR A 238 -2.33 20.21 -4.95
C THR A 238 -2.59 21.28 -6.00
N ILE A 239 -3.74 21.21 -6.69
CA ILE A 239 -4.10 22.17 -7.75
C ILE A 239 -4.34 23.57 -7.17
N LYS A 240 -5.07 23.66 -6.05
CA LYS A 240 -5.34 24.93 -5.36
C LYS A 240 -4.05 25.56 -4.82
N ALA A 241 -3.16 24.78 -4.20
CA ALA A 241 -1.87 25.28 -3.74
C ALA A 241 -1.01 25.76 -4.92
N ALA A 242 -1.00 25.02 -6.04
CA ALA A 242 -0.32 25.46 -7.25
C ALA A 242 -0.87 26.77 -7.82
N ALA A 243 -2.19 27.02 -7.72
CA ALA A 243 -2.80 28.28 -8.13
C ALA A 243 -2.29 29.46 -7.28
N ILE A 244 -2.14 29.28 -5.98
CA ILE A 244 -1.53 30.28 -5.08
C ILE A 244 -0.05 30.51 -5.45
N VAL A 245 0.71 29.43 -5.67
CA VAL A 245 2.12 29.53 -6.05
C VAL A 245 2.30 30.27 -7.37
N ARG A 246 1.39 30.09 -8.33
CA ARG A 246 1.42 30.77 -9.64
C ARG A 246 1.42 32.30 -9.54
N GLU A 247 0.82 32.88 -8.51
CA GLU A 247 0.84 34.32 -8.30
C GLU A 247 2.28 34.87 -8.21
N LYS A 248 3.19 34.09 -7.62
CA LYS A 248 4.60 34.43 -7.49
C LYS A 248 5.46 33.78 -8.59
N TYR A 249 5.10 32.60 -9.07
CA TYR A 249 5.80 31.83 -10.08
C TYR A 249 4.86 31.46 -11.25
N PRO A 250 4.56 32.40 -12.16
CA PRO A 250 3.57 32.20 -13.23
C PRO A 250 3.83 30.98 -14.12
N GLY A 251 5.11 30.61 -14.29
CA GLY A 251 5.55 29.48 -15.10
C GLY A 251 5.52 28.12 -14.38
N ILE A 252 5.01 28.04 -13.15
CA ILE A 252 4.96 26.76 -12.39
C ILE A 252 4.31 25.66 -13.23
N LYS A 253 4.91 24.47 -13.22
CA LYS A 253 4.39 23.28 -13.91
C LYS A 253 4.20 22.13 -12.91
N VAL A 254 2.97 21.60 -12.86
CA VAL A 254 2.60 20.49 -11.98
C VAL A 254 2.14 19.30 -12.80
N ARG A 255 2.72 18.14 -12.56
CA ARG A 255 2.39 16.87 -13.21
C ARG A 255 1.59 15.97 -12.26
N LEU A 256 0.39 15.59 -12.64
CA LEU A 256 -0.48 14.67 -11.90
C LEU A 256 -0.71 13.40 -12.72
N PHE A 257 -0.37 12.24 -12.18
CA PHE A 257 -0.67 10.99 -12.88
C PHE A 257 -0.87 9.81 -11.91
N GLY A 258 -1.65 8.84 -12.37
CA GLY A 258 -1.97 7.65 -11.61
C GLY A 258 -3.33 7.09 -11.98
N ARG A 259 -3.75 6.04 -11.28
CA ARG A 259 -5.07 5.46 -11.53
C ARG A 259 -6.17 6.48 -11.22
N ILE A 260 -6.98 6.78 -12.22
CA ILE A 260 -8.08 7.74 -12.16
C ILE A 260 -9.30 7.17 -12.89
N THR A 261 -10.51 7.47 -12.41
CA THR A 261 -11.76 7.18 -13.14
C THR A 261 -12.09 8.33 -14.10
N ASP A 262 -12.77 8.02 -15.20
CA ASP A 262 -13.15 9.05 -16.19
C ASP A 262 -14.03 10.14 -15.57
N GLU A 263 -14.93 9.77 -14.66
CA GLU A 263 -15.76 10.71 -13.93
C GLU A 263 -14.93 11.67 -13.07
N TYR A 264 -13.96 11.13 -12.34
CA TYR A 264 -13.08 11.94 -11.50
C TYR A 264 -12.14 12.82 -12.33
N LEU A 265 -11.65 12.33 -13.47
CA LEU A 265 -10.84 13.12 -14.40
C LEU A 265 -11.61 14.33 -14.92
N LYS A 266 -12.89 14.15 -15.30
CA LYS A 266 -13.76 15.25 -15.72
C LYS A 266 -13.92 16.30 -14.59
N LYS A 267 -14.19 15.84 -13.35
CA LYS A 267 -14.29 16.72 -12.18
C LYS A 267 -13.01 17.55 -11.97
N ILE A 268 -11.85 16.92 -12.09
CA ILE A 268 -10.56 17.59 -11.85
C ILE A 268 -10.23 18.57 -12.99
N ARG A 269 -10.54 18.25 -14.23
CA ARG A 269 -10.37 19.19 -15.36
C ARG A 269 -11.20 20.45 -15.16
N LEU A 270 -12.46 20.32 -14.74
CA LEU A 270 -13.30 21.48 -14.40
C LEU A 270 -12.69 22.34 -13.29
N LEU A 271 -12.05 21.73 -12.28
CA LEU A 271 -11.34 22.47 -11.24
C LEU A 271 -10.11 23.21 -11.81
N ILE A 272 -9.33 22.55 -12.66
CA ILE A 272 -8.17 23.17 -13.34
C ILE A 272 -8.61 24.38 -14.14
N ASP A 273 -9.67 24.24 -14.94
CA ASP A 273 -10.22 25.32 -15.77
C ASP A 273 -10.76 26.46 -14.91
N SER A 274 -11.51 26.17 -13.84
CA SER A 274 -12.08 27.18 -12.93
C SER A 274 -11.02 28.03 -12.21
N LEU A 275 -9.81 27.49 -12.05
CA LEU A 275 -8.67 28.19 -11.45
C LEU A 275 -7.70 28.76 -12.50
N ASN A 276 -8.06 28.70 -13.79
CA ASN A 276 -7.21 29.08 -14.91
C ASN A 276 -5.82 28.42 -14.90
N MET A 277 -5.74 27.14 -14.51
CA MET A 277 -4.50 26.37 -14.35
C MET A 277 -4.19 25.43 -15.53
N THR A 278 -4.89 25.56 -16.64
CA THR A 278 -4.80 24.67 -17.81
C THR A 278 -3.37 24.61 -18.38
N GLU A 279 -2.67 25.74 -18.39
CA GLU A 279 -1.27 25.81 -18.87
C GLU A 279 -0.24 25.34 -17.82
N ASN A 280 -0.66 25.22 -16.54
CA ASN A 280 0.23 24.90 -15.43
C ASN A 280 0.12 23.45 -14.96
N VAL A 281 -1.02 22.78 -15.18
CA VAL A 281 -1.28 21.44 -14.67
C VAL A 281 -1.47 20.43 -15.80
N VAL A 282 -0.62 19.43 -15.84
CA VAL A 282 -0.72 18.31 -16.77
C VAL A 282 -1.22 17.06 -16.01
N ILE A 283 -2.38 16.52 -16.41
CA ILE A 283 -2.99 15.35 -15.78
C ILE A 283 -3.22 14.22 -16.77
N SER A 284 -2.88 12.98 -16.38
CA SER A 284 -3.17 11.77 -17.18
C SER A 284 -3.44 10.55 -16.30
N SER A 285 -3.86 9.46 -16.94
CA SER A 285 -3.84 8.13 -16.34
C SER A 285 -2.40 7.72 -15.99
N GLY A 286 -2.28 6.67 -15.16
CA GLY A 286 -0.97 6.11 -14.79
C GLY A 286 -0.30 5.32 -15.91
N TYR A 287 0.85 4.79 -15.59
CA TYR A 287 1.71 3.98 -16.44
C TYR A 287 1.48 2.49 -16.20
N GLU A 288 1.93 1.63 -17.12
CA GLU A 288 1.77 0.18 -16.97
C GLU A 288 2.69 -0.41 -15.91
N THR A 289 3.89 0.15 -15.80
CA THR A 289 4.91 -0.32 -14.87
C THR A 289 5.33 0.77 -13.88
N VAL A 290 5.87 0.34 -12.74
CA VAL A 290 6.45 1.28 -11.76
C VAL A 290 7.69 1.97 -12.33
N ASP A 291 8.44 1.30 -13.20
CA ASP A 291 9.64 1.87 -13.81
C ASP A 291 9.32 3.05 -14.74
N GLU A 292 8.31 2.89 -15.60
CA GLU A 292 7.80 3.98 -16.46
C GLU A 292 7.27 5.14 -15.60
N MET A 293 6.56 4.82 -14.51
CA MET A 293 6.07 5.81 -13.56
C MET A 293 7.23 6.61 -12.93
N LEU A 294 8.30 5.95 -12.52
CA LEU A 294 9.46 6.61 -11.90
C LEU A 294 10.25 7.45 -12.91
N LEU A 295 10.40 6.99 -14.14
CA LEU A 295 11.03 7.77 -15.22
C LEU A 295 10.24 9.06 -15.53
N GLU A 296 8.92 8.98 -15.57
CA GLU A 296 8.09 10.19 -15.74
C GLU A 296 8.18 11.11 -14.53
N ALA A 297 8.11 10.55 -13.30
CA ALA A 297 8.23 11.33 -12.08
C ALA A 297 9.59 12.06 -11.99
N ALA A 298 10.65 11.43 -12.49
CA ALA A 298 11.99 12.01 -12.48
C ALA A 298 12.13 13.27 -13.35
N LYS A 299 11.20 13.55 -14.24
CA LYS A 299 11.11 14.81 -14.99
C LYS A 299 10.66 16.00 -14.13
N ALA A 300 10.31 15.77 -12.88
CA ALA A 300 9.98 16.83 -11.93
C ALA A 300 11.16 17.15 -11.00
N ARG A 301 11.10 18.32 -10.35
CA ARG A 301 12.05 18.74 -9.33
C ARG A 301 11.64 18.24 -7.94
N PHE A 302 10.33 18.22 -7.65
CA PHE A 302 9.79 17.97 -6.31
C PHE A 302 8.59 17.03 -6.36
N TYR A 303 8.41 16.26 -5.28
CA TYR A 303 7.23 15.41 -5.09
C TYR A 303 6.24 16.05 -4.11
N ILE A 304 4.96 16.11 -4.49
CA ILE A 304 3.88 16.61 -3.63
C ILE A 304 2.82 15.54 -3.42
N LEU A 305 2.43 15.30 -2.16
CA LEU A 305 1.36 14.36 -1.82
C LEU A 305 0.60 14.82 -0.57
N PRO A 306 -0.38 15.72 -0.69
CA PRO A 306 -1.18 16.19 0.44
C PRO A 306 -2.28 15.18 0.78
N THR A 307 -1.89 13.94 1.08
CA THR A 307 -2.83 12.86 1.39
C THR A 307 -3.52 13.09 2.72
N LYS A 308 -4.85 12.83 2.76
CA LYS A 308 -5.71 13.03 3.94
C LYS A 308 -5.86 11.77 4.78
N ILE A 309 -5.60 10.61 4.19
CA ILE A 309 -5.62 9.30 4.85
C ILE A 309 -4.52 8.44 4.26
N ASP A 310 -3.54 8.14 5.07
CA ASP A 310 -2.46 7.20 4.73
C ASP A 310 -1.77 6.67 5.99
N THR A 311 -0.84 5.76 5.77
CA THR A 311 0.24 5.44 6.71
C THR A 311 1.45 6.31 6.37
N ILE A 312 2.61 5.75 6.04
CA ILE A 312 3.61 6.44 5.22
C ILE A 312 3.49 5.85 3.81
N PRO A 313 3.04 6.61 2.81
CA PRO A 313 2.85 6.10 1.44
C PRO A 313 4.14 5.56 0.83
N CYS A 314 4.07 4.42 0.14
CA CYS A 314 5.23 3.88 -0.58
C CYS A 314 5.78 4.87 -1.62
N THR A 315 4.92 5.70 -2.20
CA THR A 315 5.31 6.73 -3.17
C THR A 315 6.26 7.80 -2.60
N ILE A 316 6.23 8.06 -1.27
CA ILE A 316 7.23 8.92 -0.62
C ILE A 316 8.62 8.27 -0.68
N PHE A 317 8.70 6.95 -0.42
CA PHE A 317 9.98 6.23 -0.51
C PHE A 317 10.47 6.14 -1.96
N GLU A 318 9.55 5.93 -2.90
CA GLU A 318 9.85 5.89 -4.32
C GLU A 318 10.36 7.24 -4.83
N ALA A 319 9.69 8.34 -4.45
CA ALA A 319 10.12 9.70 -4.76
C ALA A 319 11.53 10.03 -4.21
N THR A 320 11.75 9.70 -2.93
CA THR A 320 13.07 9.91 -2.29
C THR A 320 14.17 9.12 -2.99
N LYS A 321 13.91 7.88 -3.43
CA LYS A 321 14.89 7.05 -4.14
C LYS A 321 15.35 7.66 -5.47
N ILE A 322 14.47 8.38 -6.15
CA ILE A 322 14.78 9.05 -7.42
C ILE A 322 15.17 10.53 -7.25
N GLY A 323 15.46 10.94 -6.02
CA GLY A 323 16.01 12.27 -5.75
C GLY A 323 14.99 13.40 -5.61
N LEU A 324 13.70 13.10 -5.38
CA LEU A 324 12.66 14.10 -5.23
C LEU A 324 12.37 14.41 -3.76
N PRO A 325 12.67 15.61 -3.26
CA PRO A 325 12.23 16.04 -1.93
C PRO A 325 10.70 16.16 -1.88
N VAL A 326 10.14 15.94 -0.69
CA VAL A 326 8.73 15.68 -0.49
C VAL A 326 8.04 16.82 0.24
N VAL A 327 6.87 17.24 -0.28
CA VAL A 327 5.91 18.10 0.42
C VAL A 327 4.65 17.27 0.68
N SER A 328 4.15 17.27 1.94
CA SER A 328 2.97 16.47 2.30
C SER A 328 2.21 17.07 3.48
N TYR A 329 1.05 16.48 3.77
CA TYR A 329 0.34 16.74 5.01
C TYR A 329 0.86 15.88 6.17
N LYS A 330 0.67 16.37 7.41
CA LYS A 330 0.91 15.62 8.66
C LYS A 330 -0.19 14.57 8.84
N THR A 331 -0.15 13.50 8.04
CA THR A 331 -1.16 12.45 8.02
C THR A 331 -0.55 11.11 8.37
N GLY A 332 -1.24 10.31 9.18
CA GLY A 332 -0.79 8.99 9.61
C GLY A 332 0.57 9.06 10.30
N ASP A 333 1.50 8.25 9.85
CA ASP A 333 2.86 8.18 10.36
C ASP A 333 3.89 8.96 9.51
N ILE A 334 3.43 9.77 8.53
CA ILE A 334 4.34 10.64 7.75
C ILE A 334 5.18 11.54 8.65
N PRO A 335 4.65 12.12 9.75
CA PRO A 335 5.45 12.93 10.69
C PRO A 335 6.66 12.21 11.30
N LEU A 336 6.67 10.87 11.36
CA LEU A 336 7.81 10.09 11.82
C LEU A 336 9.07 10.30 10.98
N LEU A 337 8.91 10.69 9.71
CA LEU A 337 10.05 11.03 8.85
C LEU A 337 10.82 12.25 9.34
N ASN A 338 10.17 13.13 10.12
CA ASN A 338 10.76 14.34 10.70
C ASN A 338 11.18 14.20 12.17
N THR A 339 11.25 12.97 12.69
CA THR A 339 11.73 12.77 14.07
C THR A 339 13.18 13.22 14.17
N GLY A 340 13.43 14.19 15.06
CA GLY A 340 14.77 14.75 15.33
C GLY A 340 15.28 15.77 14.31
N ASP A 341 14.76 15.78 13.07
CA ASP A 341 15.22 16.71 12.02
C ASP A 341 14.15 16.91 10.93
N GLU A 342 14.14 18.05 10.26
CA GLU A 342 13.27 18.29 9.10
C GLU A 342 13.82 17.58 7.86
N ARG A 343 13.06 16.63 7.33
CA ARG A 343 13.42 15.81 6.15
C ARG A 343 12.40 15.93 5.03
N VAL A 344 11.14 16.14 5.39
CA VAL A 344 10.04 16.38 4.46
C VAL A 344 9.29 17.63 4.89
N LEU A 345 8.84 18.44 3.96
CA LEU A 345 8.08 19.64 4.28
C LEU A 345 6.63 19.27 4.59
N LEU A 346 6.22 19.50 5.84
CA LEU A 346 4.91 19.09 6.34
C LEU A 346 4.07 20.28 6.78
N CYS A 347 2.78 20.24 6.42
CA CYS A 347 1.76 21.15 6.97
C CYS A 347 0.54 20.36 7.46
N ASN A 348 -0.39 21.03 8.13
CA ASN A 348 -1.60 20.38 8.62
C ASN A 348 -2.52 19.97 7.45
N ALA A 349 -3.29 18.91 7.65
CA ALA A 349 -4.22 18.46 6.63
C ALA A 349 -5.26 19.54 6.30
N ASN A 350 -5.53 19.74 5.01
CA ASN A 350 -6.42 20.77 4.43
C ASN A 350 -5.92 22.23 4.56
N ASP A 351 -4.71 22.46 5.03
CA ASP A 351 -4.08 23.78 5.07
C ASP A 351 -3.38 24.04 3.73
N ILE A 352 -4.13 24.60 2.80
CA ILE A 352 -3.70 24.82 1.41
C ILE A 352 -2.68 25.95 1.34
N ASP A 353 -2.80 26.97 2.19
CA ASP A 353 -1.89 28.11 2.21
C ASP A 353 -0.50 27.66 2.72
N ALA A 354 -0.45 26.88 3.81
CA ALA A 354 0.80 26.30 4.27
C ALA A 354 1.40 25.30 3.28
N LEU A 355 0.57 24.55 2.54
CA LEU A 355 1.01 23.68 1.45
C LEU A 355 1.69 24.49 0.36
N ALA A 356 1.06 25.58 -0.09
CA ALA A 356 1.60 26.52 -1.07
C ALA A 356 2.91 27.17 -0.54
N GLY A 357 2.95 27.57 0.73
CA GLY A 357 4.13 28.08 1.38
C GLY A 357 5.32 27.12 1.35
N ASN A 358 5.07 25.82 1.59
CA ASN A 358 6.10 24.78 1.47
C ASN A 358 6.58 24.58 0.02
N MET A 359 5.66 24.68 -0.97
CA MET A 359 6.03 24.65 -2.39
C MET A 359 6.92 25.85 -2.76
N ILE A 360 6.55 27.05 -2.32
CA ILE A 360 7.36 28.28 -2.52
C ILE A 360 8.73 28.14 -1.87
N ARG A 361 8.82 27.55 -0.69
CA ARG A 361 10.07 27.33 0.03
C ARG A 361 11.06 26.50 -0.79
N LEU A 362 10.59 25.43 -1.46
CA LEU A 362 11.42 24.61 -2.36
C LEU A 362 11.85 25.37 -3.63
N LEU A 363 10.97 26.23 -4.17
CA LEU A 363 11.26 26.99 -5.38
C LEU A 363 12.25 28.14 -5.11
N ALA A 364 12.20 28.71 -3.90
CA ALA A 364 12.97 29.91 -3.54
C ALA A 364 14.39 29.63 -3.00
N HIS A 365 14.67 28.42 -2.53
CA HIS A 365 15.93 28.12 -1.83
C HIS A 365 16.73 27.06 -2.59
N ASP A 366 17.77 27.51 -3.29
CA ASP A 366 18.73 26.62 -3.93
C ASP A 366 19.44 25.76 -2.86
N GLY A 367 19.59 24.47 -3.12
CA GLY A 367 20.23 23.52 -2.21
C GLY A 367 19.29 22.88 -1.17
N LEU A 368 18.17 23.52 -0.77
CA LEU A 368 17.24 22.94 0.19
C LEU A 368 16.68 21.58 -0.30
N ALA A 369 16.40 21.48 -1.57
CA ALA A 369 15.92 20.26 -2.20
C ALA A 369 16.89 19.08 -2.02
N GLU A 370 18.15 19.31 -2.28
CA GLU A 370 19.22 18.31 -2.14
C GLU A 370 19.44 17.95 -0.67
N GLU A 371 19.48 18.94 0.21
CA GLU A 371 19.62 18.73 1.64
C GLU A 371 18.51 17.83 2.20
N LEU A 372 17.25 18.18 1.95
CA LEU A 372 16.08 17.42 2.42
C LEU A 372 16.07 15.99 1.85
N ASN A 373 16.35 15.85 0.55
CA ASN A 373 16.36 14.52 -0.07
C ASN A 373 17.46 13.64 0.50
N ASN A 374 18.68 14.16 0.68
CA ASN A 374 19.80 13.43 1.26
C ASN A 374 19.55 13.02 2.71
N LYS A 375 18.96 13.91 3.52
CA LYS A 375 18.53 13.59 4.89
C LYS A 375 17.46 12.52 4.92
N THR A 376 16.43 12.64 4.07
CA THR A 376 15.33 11.66 3.96
C THR A 376 15.85 10.30 3.51
N LYS A 377 16.72 10.26 2.51
CA LYS A 377 17.31 9.02 1.98
C LYS A 377 18.07 8.25 3.05
N ARG A 378 18.99 8.93 3.77
CA ARG A 378 19.76 8.33 4.88
C ARG A 378 18.85 7.77 5.98
N PHE A 379 17.81 8.53 6.35
CA PHE A 379 16.84 8.09 7.34
C PHE A 379 16.05 6.86 6.92
N ILE A 380 15.58 6.84 5.66
CA ILE A 380 14.84 5.70 5.09
C ILE A 380 15.75 4.47 4.99
N GLU A 381 16.98 4.61 4.53
CA GLU A 381 17.93 3.50 4.43
C GLU A 381 18.22 2.87 5.80
N ARG A 382 18.34 3.69 6.84
CA ARG A 382 18.61 3.24 8.21
C ARG A 382 17.42 2.53 8.86
N PHE A 383 16.21 3.11 8.75
CA PHE A 383 15.06 2.69 9.56
C PHE A 383 13.95 1.96 8.77
N PHE A 384 13.99 2.05 7.45
CA PHE A 384 12.95 1.53 6.57
C PHE A 384 13.49 0.75 5.36
N SER A 385 14.74 0.30 5.41
CA SER A 385 15.30 -0.50 4.32
C SER A 385 14.51 -1.81 4.11
N ASN A 386 14.51 -2.32 2.88
CA ASN A 386 13.84 -3.58 2.58
C ASN A 386 14.45 -4.74 3.38
N GLU A 387 15.77 -4.75 3.55
CA GLU A 387 16.45 -5.77 4.35
C GLU A 387 15.97 -5.75 5.80
N PHE A 388 15.89 -4.56 6.40
CA PHE A 388 15.35 -4.41 7.74
C PHE A 388 13.90 -4.88 7.84
N ASN A 389 13.03 -4.45 6.91
CA ASN A 389 11.61 -4.81 6.88
C ASN A 389 11.42 -6.34 6.78
N VAL A 390 12.20 -7.01 5.93
CA VAL A 390 12.14 -8.48 5.76
C VAL A 390 12.64 -9.21 7.00
N LYS A 391 13.74 -8.75 7.63
CA LYS A 391 14.21 -9.29 8.91
C LYS A 391 13.13 -9.17 10.00
N GLN A 392 12.41 -8.02 10.04
CA GLN A 392 11.28 -7.82 10.94
C GLN A 392 10.16 -8.84 10.67
N PHE A 393 9.72 -9.02 9.42
CA PHE A 393 8.70 -10.03 9.09
C PHE A 393 9.09 -11.42 9.59
N VAL A 394 10.32 -11.83 9.39
CA VAL A 394 10.81 -13.15 9.84
C VAL A 394 10.83 -13.24 11.37
N ALA A 395 11.29 -12.19 12.05
CA ALA A 395 11.26 -12.15 13.52
C ALA A 395 9.82 -12.20 14.07
N LEU A 396 8.88 -11.50 13.43
CA LEU A 396 7.47 -11.56 13.77
C LEU A 396 6.89 -12.96 13.58
N TYR A 397 7.26 -13.66 12.50
CA TYR A 397 6.79 -15.02 12.26
C TYR A 397 7.25 -15.96 13.38
N HIS A 398 8.53 -15.93 13.76
CA HIS A 398 9.04 -16.74 14.86
C HIS A 398 8.33 -16.43 16.18
N ALA A 399 8.20 -15.15 16.54
CA ALA A 399 7.57 -14.74 17.78
C ALA A 399 6.08 -15.11 17.85
N VAL A 400 5.34 -14.99 16.73
CA VAL A 400 3.94 -15.38 16.64
C VAL A 400 3.77 -16.90 16.73
N ILE A 401 4.63 -17.68 16.08
CA ILE A 401 4.62 -19.15 16.15
C ILE A 401 4.87 -19.60 17.59
N GLU A 402 5.88 -19.04 18.24
CA GLU A 402 6.27 -19.40 19.61
C GLU A 402 5.18 -19.02 20.62
N ASN A 403 4.64 -17.80 20.55
CA ASN A 403 3.53 -17.38 21.40
C ASN A 403 2.28 -18.26 21.20
N TYR A 404 1.99 -18.65 19.95
CA TYR A 404 0.86 -19.51 19.65
C TYR A 404 1.01 -20.92 20.19
N LYS A 405 2.20 -21.53 20.05
CA LYS A 405 2.46 -22.92 20.46
C LYS A 405 2.73 -23.09 21.95
N SER A 406 3.48 -22.18 22.54
CA SER A 406 4.06 -22.31 23.87
C SER A 406 3.61 -21.23 24.87
N GLY A 407 2.83 -20.24 24.42
CA GLY A 407 2.41 -19.13 25.26
C GLY A 407 3.52 -18.15 25.64
N VAL A 408 4.74 -18.33 25.13
CA VAL A 408 5.87 -17.42 25.40
C VAL A 408 5.49 -16.00 24.97
N PRO A 409 5.66 -14.98 25.81
CA PRO A 409 5.33 -13.59 25.46
C PRO A 409 6.11 -13.10 24.23
N VAL A 410 5.41 -12.40 23.33
CA VAL A 410 6.07 -11.74 22.20
C VAL A 410 7.06 -10.70 22.70
N PRO A 411 8.32 -10.70 22.22
CA PRO A 411 9.32 -9.72 22.61
C PRO A 411 8.85 -8.26 22.47
N GLU A 412 9.11 -7.44 23.48
CA GLU A 412 8.71 -6.02 23.48
C GLU A 412 9.28 -5.24 22.30
N SER A 413 10.48 -5.60 21.83
CA SER A 413 11.12 -4.97 20.67
C SER A 413 10.36 -5.17 19.34
N LEU A 414 9.44 -6.13 19.29
CA LEU A 414 8.60 -6.41 18.13
C LEU A 414 7.20 -5.79 18.24
N LYS A 415 6.82 -5.31 19.43
CA LYS A 415 5.53 -4.65 19.63
C LYS A 415 5.53 -3.26 19.03
N TYR A 416 4.38 -2.87 18.47
CA TYR A 416 4.22 -1.61 17.76
C TYR A 416 4.57 -0.39 18.63
N GLU A 417 4.05 -0.30 19.85
CA GLU A 417 4.26 0.83 20.75
C GLU A 417 5.73 1.02 21.11
N ARG A 418 6.45 -0.08 21.40
CA ARG A 418 7.86 -0.03 21.77
C ARG A 418 8.81 0.20 20.60
N PHE A 419 8.39 -0.11 19.40
CA PHE A 419 9.19 0.15 18.21
C PHE A 419 9.36 1.66 17.97
N LEU A 420 8.27 2.42 18.09
CA LEU A 420 8.27 3.87 17.89
C LEU A 420 9.13 4.57 18.97
N ASP A 421 8.95 4.20 20.25
CA ASP A 421 9.65 4.84 21.37
C ASP A 421 11.17 4.60 21.40
N LYS A 422 11.61 3.41 21.00
CA LYS A 422 13.02 3.00 21.20
C LYS A 422 13.93 3.22 20.01
N ARG A 423 13.41 3.34 18.81
CA ARG A 423 14.26 3.43 17.61
C ARG A 423 14.26 4.81 16.95
N ILE A 424 13.15 5.51 16.99
CA ILE A 424 13.02 6.77 16.26
C ILE A 424 13.22 7.96 17.20
N THR A 425 12.95 7.81 18.51
CA THR A 425 13.05 8.91 19.50
C THR A 425 14.37 8.97 20.27
N ARG A 426 15.30 8.03 20.09
CA ARG A 426 16.60 8.00 20.79
C ARG A 426 17.76 8.59 19.98
N GLU A 427 17.49 9.44 19.02
CA GLU A 427 18.41 10.41 18.44
C GLU A 427 18.04 11.82 18.90
#